data_b7ddbf80642ac2e3a7c873575d2f3471
#
_entry.id   b7ddbf80642ac2e3a7c873575d2f3471
#
_cell.length_a   1.000
_cell.length_b   1.000
_cell.length_c   1.000
_cell.angle_alpha   90.00
_cell.angle_beta   90.00
_cell.angle_gamma   90.00
#
_symmetry.space_group_name_H-M   'P 1'
#
loop_
_entity.id
_entity.type
_entity.pdbx_description
1 polymer ?
#
loop_
_entity_poly.entity_id
_entity_poly.type
_entity_poly.pdbx_seq_one_letter_code
_entity_poly.pdbx_strand_id
1 'polypeptide(L)'
;MRGHDIMELNKVMEVVIDDLNNTFDGMLIAEFKNDSLILTLSTRKHIEPWQLDEQLSGALEYVVEKYDMDFNVVGFGKRSVAYEIYQY
;
A
#
# COMPACT_ATOMS: atom_id res chain seq x y z
N MET A 1 -9.62 -10.37 19.37
CA MET A 1 -9.53 -9.90 18.94
C MET A 1 -9.64 -9.79 18.21
N ARG A 2 -10.34 -9.90 17.88
CA ARG A 2 -10.22 -9.65 17.31
C ARG A 2 -11.25 -9.26 16.35
N GLY A 3 -12.59 -9.13 16.50
CA GLY A 3 -13.57 -8.61 15.59
C GLY A 3 -13.31 -7.18 15.18
N HIS A 4 -12.67 -6.44 16.05
CA HIS A 4 -12.30 -5.05 15.73
C HIS A 4 -11.01 -4.94 14.95
N ASP A 5 -10.36 -6.06 14.65
CA ASP A 5 -9.13 -6.07 13.88
C ASP A 5 -9.34 -5.46 12.49
N ILE A 6 -10.51 -5.69 11.89
CA ILE A 6 -10.81 -5.15 10.57
C ILE A 6 -10.82 -3.62 10.60
N MET A 7 -11.40 -3.06 11.67
CA MET A 7 -11.42 -1.60 11.81
C MET A 7 -10.03 -1.06 12.06
N GLU A 8 -9.22 -1.79 12.83
CA GLU A 8 -7.84 -1.39 13.07
C GLU A 8 -7.05 -1.45 11.78
N LEU A 9 -7.30 -2.45 10.96
CA LEU A 9 -6.62 -2.57 9.68
C LEU A 9 -6.91 -1.37 8.78
N ASN A 10 -8.15 -0.90 8.74
CA ASN A 10 -8.48 0.28 7.96
C ASN A 10 -7.71 1.50 8.44
N LYS A 11 -7.60 1.66 9.75
CA LYS A 11 -6.84 2.78 10.32
C LYS A 11 -5.36 2.65 10.01
N VAL A 12 -4.83 1.43 10.09
CA VAL A 12 -3.43 1.19 9.76
C VAL A 12 -3.18 1.55 8.30
N MET A 13 -4.10 1.15 7.41
CA MET A 13 -3.95 1.47 5.99
C MET A 13 -4.00 2.96 5.74
N GLU A 14 -4.78 3.71 6.50
CA GLU A 14 -4.79 5.18 6.37
C GLU A 14 -3.41 5.76 6.69
N VAL A 15 -2.78 5.26 7.75
CA VAL A 15 -1.43 5.69 8.13
C VAL A 15 -0.42 5.29 7.06
N VAL A 16 -0.52 4.06 6.57
CA VAL A 16 0.37 3.56 5.53
C VAL A 16 0.27 4.41 4.27
N ILE A 17 -0.95 4.67 3.83
CA ILE A 17 -1.19 5.47 2.63
C ILE A 17 -0.65 6.88 2.80
N ASP A 18 -0.85 7.47 3.97
CA ASP A 18 -0.37 8.81 4.25
C ASP A 18 1.16 8.87 4.21
N ASP A 19 1.82 7.90 4.84
CA ASP A 19 3.28 7.82 4.81
C ASP A 19 3.82 7.64 3.39
N LEU A 20 3.18 6.75 2.62
CA LEU A 20 3.58 6.53 1.24
C LEU A 20 3.40 7.78 0.40
N ASN A 21 2.29 8.48 0.61
CA ASN A 21 2.01 9.70 -0.15
C ASN A 21 3.03 10.78 0.18
N ASN A 22 3.43 10.90 1.44
CA ASN A 22 4.47 11.84 1.83
C ASN A 22 5.81 11.49 1.18
N THR A 23 6.13 10.20 1.14
CA THR A 23 7.35 9.73 0.49
C THR A 23 7.34 10.05 -1.00
N PHE A 24 6.17 10.08 -1.61
CA PHE A 24 6.01 10.28 -3.04
C PHE A 24 5.56 11.71 -3.38
N ASP A 25 5.90 12.67 -2.52
CA ASP A 25 5.65 14.10 -2.74
C ASP A 25 4.19 14.44 -2.97
N GLY A 26 3.27 13.69 -2.35
CA GLY A 26 1.85 13.95 -2.48
C GLY A 26 1.26 13.59 -3.82
N MET A 27 2.01 12.86 -4.66
CA MET A 27 1.58 12.53 -6.02
C MET A 27 1.02 11.11 -6.13
N LEU A 28 0.72 10.49 -5.02
CA LEU A 28 0.24 9.11 -4.99
C LEU A 28 -1.28 9.07 -4.88
N ILE A 29 -1.88 8.17 -5.65
CA ILE A 29 -3.30 7.87 -5.58
C ILE A 29 -3.41 6.44 -5.04
N ALA A 30 -4.07 6.28 -3.90
CA ALA A 30 -4.12 4.99 -3.24
C ALA A 30 -5.56 4.57 -2.98
N GLU A 31 -5.82 3.28 -3.13
CA GLU A 31 -7.11 2.69 -2.83
C GLU A 31 -6.87 1.35 -2.14
N PHE A 32 -7.50 1.17 -0.98
CA PHE A 32 -7.42 -0.09 -0.27
C PHE A 32 -8.80 -0.73 -0.21
N LYS A 33 -8.90 -1.95 -0.74
CA LYS A 33 -10.13 -2.73 -0.71
C LYS A 33 -10.07 -3.73 0.43
N ASN A 34 -10.80 -3.43 1.49
CA ASN A 34 -10.73 -4.21 2.71
C ASN A 34 -11.21 -5.66 2.53
N ASP A 35 -12.17 -5.89 1.65
CA ASP A 35 -12.70 -7.23 1.45
C ASP A 35 -11.72 -8.17 0.76
N SER A 36 -10.86 -7.64 -0.09
CA SER A 36 -9.86 -8.44 -0.80
C SER A 36 -8.45 -8.22 -0.26
N LEU A 37 -8.28 -7.24 0.62
CA LEU A 37 -6.98 -6.86 1.19
C LEU A 37 -6.00 -6.40 0.12
N ILE A 38 -6.51 -5.75 -0.92
CA ILE A 38 -5.69 -5.25 -2.01
C ILE A 38 -5.48 -3.75 -1.86
N LEU A 39 -4.22 -3.35 -1.83
CA LEU A 39 -3.82 -1.94 -1.85
C LEU A 39 -3.30 -1.62 -3.24
N THR A 40 -3.98 -0.73 -3.93
CA THR A 40 -3.57 -0.30 -5.27
C THR A 40 -2.99 1.11 -5.17
N LEU A 41 -1.78 1.26 -5.67
CA LEU A 41 -1.08 2.55 -5.70
C LEU A 41 -0.86 2.97 -7.14
N SER A 42 -1.22 4.20 -7.45
CA SER A 42 -1.03 4.74 -8.81
C SER A 42 -0.58 6.19 -8.73
N THR A 43 -0.16 6.72 -9.87
CA THR A 43 0.32 8.08 -9.94
C THR A 43 0.06 8.65 -11.33
N ARG A 44 0.00 9.98 -11.41
CA ARG A 44 -0.09 10.66 -12.69
C ARG A 44 1.29 11.00 -13.25
N LYS A 45 2.33 10.75 -12.48
CA LYS A 45 3.69 10.94 -12.99
C LYS A 45 3.98 9.96 -14.13
N HIS A 46 4.85 10.38 -15.05
CA HIS A 46 5.28 9.50 -16.13
C HIS A 46 6.36 8.57 -15.59
N ILE A 47 5.93 7.42 -15.10
CA ILE A 47 6.81 6.45 -14.47
C ILE A 47 6.31 5.06 -14.83
N GLU A 48 7.24 4.15 -15.04
CA GLU A 48 6.87 2.76 -15.31
C GLU A 48 6.40 2.06 -14.04
N PRO A 49 5.45 1.12 -14.14
CA PRO A 49 4.93 0.45 -12.94
C PRO A 49 6.03 -0.20 -12.08
N TRP A 50 7.04 -0.80 -12.72
CA TRP A 50 8.14 -1.42 -11.97
C TRP A 50 8.97 -0.38 -11.21
N GLN A 51 9.08 0.83 -11.76
CA GLN A 51 9.79 1.91 -11.06
C GLN A 51 8.97 2.41 -9.88
N LEU A 52 7.65 2.45 -10.04
CA LEU A 52 6.76 2.83 -8.95
C LEU A 52 6.89 1.83 -7.80
N ASP A 53 6.89 0.54 -8.11
CA ASP A 53 7.10 -0.50 -7.11
C ASP A 53 8.46 -0.35 -6.44
N GLU A 54 9.50 -0.10 -7.21
CA GLU A 54 10.84 0.06 -6.69
C GLU A 54 10.93 1.21 -5.68
N GLN A 55 10.25 2.31 -5.98
CA GLN A 55 10.28 3.47 -5.11
C GLN A 55 9.42 3.30 -3.86
N LEU A 56 8.34 2.55 -3.97
CA LEU A 56 7.38 2.45 -2.88
C LEU A 56 7.52 1.20 -2.01
N SER A 57 8.07 0.12 -2.55
CA SER A 57 8.11 -1.14 -1.80
C SER A 57 8.92 -1.04 -0.51
N GLY A 58 10.04 -0.34 -0.54
CA GLY A 58 10.85 -0.16 0.66
C GLY A 58 10.12 0.61 1.75
N ALA A 59 9.44 1.68 1.36
CA ALA A 59 8.66 2.48 2.31
C ALA A 59 7.47 1.67 2.82
N LEU A 60 6.81 0.92 1.94
CA LEU A 60 5.69 0.08 2.33
C LEU A 60 6.14 -0.98 3.33
N GLU A 61 7.25 -1.65 3.04
CA GLU A 61 7.78 -2.67 3.94
C GLU A 61 8.07 -2.11 5.33
N TYR A 62 8.70 -0.95 5.37
CA TYR A 62 9.04 -0.30 6.63
C TYR A 62 7.81 -0.03 7.47
N VAL A 63 6.74 0.47 6.84
CA VAL A 63 5.54 0.85 7.58
C VAL A 63 4.74 -0.38 8.01
N VAL A 64 4.55 -1.36 7.11
CA VAL A 64 3.72 -2.52 7.45
C VAL A 64 4.37 -3.40 8.51
N GLU A 65 5.70 -3.43 8.56
CA GLU A 65 6.40 -4.20 9.59
C GLU A 65 6.08 -3.70 11.00
N LYS A 66 5.82 -2.41 11.15
CA LYS A 66 5.44 -1.85 12.45
C LYS A 66 4.15 -2.44 12.99
N TYR A 67 3.32 -2.99 12.11
CA TYR A 67 2.01 -3.50 12.47
C TYR A 67 1.91 -5.01 12.26
N ASP A 68 3.05 -5.68 12.19
CA ASP A 68 3.12 -7.14 12.01
C ASP A 68 2.40 -7.60 10.75
N MET A 69 2.63 -6.87 9.66
CA MET A 69 2.02 -7.18 8.37
C MET A 69 3.09 -7.38 7.32
N ASP A 70 2.69 -7.96 6.21
CA ASP A 70 3.54 -8.15 5.05
C ASP A 70 2.71 -7.93 3.79
N PHE A 71 3.35 -7.99 2.64
CA PHE A 71 2.66 -7.75 1.39
C PHE A 71 3.34 -8.48 0.25
N ASN A 72 2.57 -8.72 -0.81
CA ASN A 72 3.08 -9.27 -2.07
C ASN A 72 2.55 -8.46 -3.22
N VAL A 73 3.35 -8.27 -4.26
CA VAL A 73 2.88 -7.68 -5.50
C VAL A 73 1.96 -8.69 -6.19
N VAL A 74 0.76 -8.25 -6.55
CA VAL A 74 -0.18 -9.12 -7.25
C VAL A 74 -0.43 -8.67 -8.68
N GLY A 75 0.00 -7.48 -9.06
CA GLY A 75 -0.16 -7.07 -10.43
C GLY A 75 0.31 -5.64 -10.69
N PHE A 76 0.49 -5.33 -11.96
CA PHE A 76 0.85 -4.00 -12.43
C PHE A 76 -0.20 -3.51 -13.41
N GLY A 77 -0.54 -2.24 -13.31
CA GLY A 77 -1.34 -1.57 -14.31
C GLY A 77 -0.50 -0.52 -15.02
N LYS A 78 -1.14 0.39 -15.71
CA LYS A 78 -0.46 1.47 -16.40
C LYS A 78 -0.15 2.58 -15.39
N ARG A 79 1.01 2.66 -14.84
CA ARG A 79 1.40 3.59 -13.78
C ARG A 79 0.77 3.22 -12.45
N SER A 80 0.58 1.92 -12.23
CA SER A 80 0.03 1.46 -10.98
C SER A 80 0.62 0.11 -10.59
N VAL A 81 0.55 -0.16 -9.30
CA VAL A 81 0.97 -1.44 -8.75
C VAL A 81 -0.02 -1.83 -7.67
N ALA A 82 -0.37 -3.11 -7.62
CA ALA A 82 -1.32 -3.62 -6.64
C ALA A 82 -0.61 -4.61 -5.73
N TYR A 83 -0.87 -4.48 -4.44
CA TYR A 83 -0.28 -5.32 -3.41
C TYR A 83 -1.38 -6.01 -2.63
N GLU A 84 -1.17 -7.27 -2.31
CA GLU A 84 -2.01 -7.95 -1.34
C GLU A 84 -1.36 -7.78 0.04
N ILE A 85 -2.14 -7.30 1.00
CA ILE A 85 -1.67 -7.05 2.37
C ILE A 85 -2.16 -8.18 3.25
N TYR A 86 -1.30 -8.72 4.10
CA TYR A 86 -1.72 -9.78 5.01
C TYR A 86 -0.98 -9.66 6.34
N GLN A 87 -1.59 -10.21 7.37
CA GLN A 87 -1.01 -10.21 8.70
C GLN A 87 -0.37 -11.56 8.98
N TYR A 88 0.66 -11.52 9.81
CA TYR A 88 1.31 -12.75 10.26
C TYR A 88 0.41 -13.58 11.13
#